data_a7aaf0dc1612f36421db00e84e93ddaf
#
_entry.id   a7aaf0dc1612f36421db00e84e93ddaf
#
_cell.length_a   1.000
_cell.length_b   1.000
_cell.length_c   1.000
_cell.angle_alpha   90.00
_cell.angle_beta   90.00
_cell.angle_gamma   90.00
#
_symmetry.space_group_name_H-M   'P 1'
#
loop_
_entity.id
_entity.type
_entity.pdbx_description
1 polymer ?
#
loop_
_entity_poly.entity_id
_entity_poly.type
_entity_poly.pdbx_seq_one_letter_code
_entity_poly.pdbx_strand_id
1 'polypeptide(L)'
;MKLRTRIALAALVVAVMPVQAQDKPDALKTYRLGRDLEAQGRAADAMVRYDEAVAICQQEIAQNATNMDSYTVLVWSLLRQKKYQDVIEWGQKGLKINANDFRVIETLGEAYFFLSNFKESLKALERYVDGAPQGERVSVAYFFMGEIYRIQKQHHHADIAYTTAVKLEPSLPLWWFRLGSVREAAGDYAAAVAAYERAVALNPSYKDAAEALDRAKKRNA
;
A
#
# COMPACT_ATOMS: atom_id res chain seq x y z
N MET A 1 64.26 -12.11 64.08
CA MET A 1 63.06 -12.75 63.51
C MET A 1 62.36 -11.73 62.63
N LYS A 2 62.58 -11.83 61.31
CA LYS A 2 61.99 -10.82 60.35
C LYS A 2 60.76 -11.44 59.67
N LEU A 3 59.62 -10.85 60.00
CA LEU A 3 58.30 -11.24 59.39
C LEU A 3 58.24 -10.63 57.98
N ARG A 4 58.14 -11.46 56.95
CA ARG A 4 57.91 -11.02 55.53
C ARG A 4 56.44 -11.08 55.25
N THR A 5 55.83 -9.91 55.18
CA THR A 5 54.44 -9.73 54.71
C THR A 5 54.41 -9.90 53.20
N ARG A 6 53.70 -10.91 52.69
CA ARG A 6 53.43 -11.09 51.26
C ARG A 6 52.12 -10.37 50.93
N ILE A 7 52.20 -9.31 50.12
CA ILE A 7 51.05 -8.64 49.54
C ILE A 7 50.66 -9.43 48.30
N ALA A 8 49.48 -10.04 48.30
CA ALA A 8 48.91 -10.67 47.13
C ALA A 8 48.18 -9.60 46.30
N LEU A 9 48.65 -9.37 45.08
CA LEU A 9 48.03 -8.48 44.10
C LEU A 9 46.90 -9.29 43.40
N ALA A 10 45.66 -9.01 43.73
CA ALA A 10 44.51 -9.56 43.00
C ALA A 10 44.34 -8.82 41.67
N ALA A 11 44.65 -9.46 40.58
CA ALA A 11 44.37 -8.93 39.24
C ALA A 11 42.86 -9.01 38.95
N LEU A 12 42.22 -7.85 38.85
CA LEU A 12 40.83 -7.75 38.45
C LEU A 12 40.75 -8.00 36.93
N VAL A 13 40.37 -9.19 36.51
CA VAL A 13 40.07 -9.50 35.10
C VAL A 13 38.69 -8.91 34.78
N VAL A 14 38.66 -7.76 34.15
CA VAL A 14 37.42 -7.22 33.55
C VAL A 14 37.12 -8.02 32.28
N ALA A 15 36.18 -8.93 32.37
CA ALA A 15 35.66 -9.61 31.19
C ALA A 15 34.95 -8.61 30.29
N VAL A 16 35.59 -8.20 29.21
CA VAL A 16 34.92 -7.47 28.13
C VAL A 16 33.97 -8.44 27.42
N MET A 17 32.70 -8.37 27.77
CA MET A 17 31.68 -9.10 26.99
C MET A 17 31.69 -8.56 25.57
N PRO A 18 31.68 -9.44 24.54
CA PRO A 18 31.53 -8.96 23.16
C PRO A 18 30.16 -8.25 23.04
N VAL A 19 30.19 -6.97 22.66
CA VAL A 19 29.00 -6.26 22.23
C VAL A 19 28.49 -7.06 21.03
N GLN A 20 27.38 -7.78 21.21
CA GLN A 20 26.70 -8.39 20.08
C GLN A 20 26.40 -7.25 19.10
N ALA A 21 26.92 -7.38 17.88
CA ALA A 21 26.59 -6.46 16.81
C ALA A 21 25.05 -6.50 16.67
N GLN A 22 24.39 -5.46 17.15
CA GLN A 22 22.96 -5.30 16.91
C GLN A 22 22.80 -5.23 15.39
N ASP A 23 22.00 -6.13 14.83
CA ASP A 23 21.66 -6.08 13.40
C ASP A 23 21.21 -4.66 13.07
N LYS A 24 21.80 -4.08 12.02
CA LYS A 24 21.42 -2.74 11.57
C LYS A 24 19.91 -2.72 11.34
N PRO A 25 19.17 -1.74 11.86
CA PRO A 25 17.75 -1.62 11.62
C PRO A 25 17.46 -1.64 10.11
N ASP A 26 16.48 -2.43 9.69
CA ASP A 26 16.08 -2.62 8.29
C ASP A 26 14.63 -2.13 8.13
N ALA A 27 14.46 -0.99 7.49
CA ALA A 27 13.17 -0.35 7.28
C ALA A 27 12.22 -1.23 6.46
N LEU A 28 12.71 -1.88 5.39
CA LEU A 28 11.88 -2.72 4.53
C LEU A 28 11.41 -3.98 5.25
N LYS A 29 12.28 -4.63 6.03
CA LYS A 29 11.93 -5.79 6.86
C LYS A 29 10.88 -5.40 7.90
N THR A 30 11.05 -4.26 8.55
CA THR A 30 10.12 -3.73 9.56
C THR A 30 8.75 -3.39 8.93
N TYR A 31 8.74 -2.76 7.76
CA TYR A 31 7.51 -2.50 6.99
C TYR A 31 6.78 -3.80 6.61
N ARG A 32 7.50 -4.82 6.11
CA ARG A 32 6.93 -6.13 5.77
C ARG A 32 6.30 -6.81 6.98
N LEU A 33 6.96 -6.78 8.13
CA LEU A 33 6.40 -7.28 9.38
C LEU A 33 5.09 -6.55 9.75
N GLY A 34 5.04 -5.24 9.57
CA GLY A 34 3.80 -4.46 9.75
C GLY A 34 2.67 -4.96 8.84
N ARG A 35 2.95 -5.20 7.57
CA ARG A 35 1.97 -5.76 6.62
C ARG A 35 1.48 -7.16 7.02
N ASP A 36 2.37 -8.02 7.49
CA ASP A 36 2.02 -9.37 7.92
C ASP A 36 1.11 -9.33 9.16
N LEU A 37 1.39 -8.43 10.10
CA LEU A 37 0.55 -8.21 11.28
C LEU A 37 -0.84 -7.66 10.89
N GLU A 38 -0.90 -6.73 9.93
CA GLU A 38 -2.16 -6.20 9.41
C GLU A 38 -3.01 -7.30 8.76
N ALA A 39 -2.39 -8.18 7.96
CA ALA A 39 -3.06 -9.32 7.35
C ALA A 39 -3.60 -10.34 8.38
N GLN A 40 -2.98 -10.41 9.56
CA GLN A 40 -3.44 -11.22 10.70
C GLN A 40 -4.52 -10.52 11.55
N GLY A 41 -4.98 -9.31 11.16
CA GLY A 41 -5.96 -8.52 11.92
C GLY A 41 -5.36 -7.80 13.15
N ARG A 42 -4.04 -7.79 13.33
CA ARG A 42 -3.31 -7.16 14.43
C ARG A 42 -2.96 -5.71 14.10
N ALA A 43 -3.97 -4.90 13.85
CA ALA A 43 -3.80 -3.54 13.33
C ALA A 43 -2.97 -2.62 14.26
N ALA A 44 -3.13 -2.74 15.59
CA ALA A 44 -2.36 -1.93 16.55
C ALA A 44 -0.86 -2.27 16.49
N ASP A 45 -0.52 -3.56 16.44
CA ASP A 45 0.88 -4.01 16.35
C ASP A 45 1.49 -3.63 14.99
N ALA A 46 0.70 -3.71 13.91
CA ALA A 46 1.11 -3.27 12.59
C ALA A 46 1.49 -1.78 12.59
N MET A 47 0.69 -0.94 13.25
CA MET A 47 0.94 0.49 13.34
C MET A 47 2.28 0.80 14.02
N VAL A 48 2.62 0.07 15.10
CA VAL A 48 3.93 0.20 15.76
C VAL A 48 5.07 -0.10 14.79
N ARG A 49 4.94 -1.14 13.96
CA ARG A 49 5.98 -1.48 12.96
C ARG A 49 6.08 -0.42 11.87
N TYR A 50 4.97 0.17 11.43
CA TYR A 50 5.02 1.27 10.47
C TYR A 50 5.67 2.53 11.06
N ASP A 51 5.44 2.85 12.34
CA ASP A 51 6.12 3.96 13.02
C ASP A 51 7.63 3.72 13.12
N GLU A 52 8.05 2.50 13.46
CA GLU A 52 9.46 2.11 13.47
C GLU A 52 10.11 2.22 12.08
N ALA A 53 9.43 1.72 11.03
CA ALA A 53 9.94 1.82 9.67
C ALA A 53 10.10 3.29 9.21
N VAL A 54 9.14 4.15 9.56
CA VAL A 54 9.23 5.60 9.31
C VAL A 54 10.47 6.20 9.98
N ALA A 55 10.70 5.90 11.27
CA ALA A 55 11.84 6.42 12.01
C ALA A 55 13.18 5.97 11.40
N ILE A 56 13.30 4.69 11.01
CA ILE A 56 14.49 4.15 10.36
C ILE A 56 14.73 4.87 9.02
N CYS A 57 13.69 4.99 8.17
CA CYS A 57 13.82 5.68 6.88
C CYS A 57 14.26 7.14 7.04
N GLN A 58 13.68 7.87 8.00
CA GLN A 58 14.06 9.26 8.26
C GLN A 58 15.53 9.37 8.69
N GLN A 59 16.02 8.44 9.51
CA GLN A 59 17.43 8.39 9.91
C GLN A 59 18.33 8.07 8.71
N GLU A 60 17.96 7.12 7.87
CA GLU A 60 18.72 6.77 6.66
C GLU A 60 18.78 7.92 5.67
N ILE A 61 17.68 8.65 5.46
CA ILE A 61 17.62 9.83 4.60
C ILE A 61 18.49 10.96 5.17
N ALA A 62 18.51 11.14 6.50
CA ALA A 62 19.38 12.14 7.13
C ALA A 62 20.87 11.82 6.94
N GLN A 63 21.24 10.53 6.88
CA GLN A 63 22.61 10.07 6.62
C GLN A 63 22.97 10.11 5.12
N ASN A 64 22.01 9.80 4.26
CA ASN A 64 22.15 9.79 2.81
C ASN A 64 20.86 10.28 2.14
N ALA A 65 20.78 11.56 1.84
CA ALA A 65 19.60 12.19 1.26
C ALA A 65 19.24 11.70 -0.15
N THR A 66 20.08 10.89 -0.78
CA THR A 66 19.81 10.30 -2.11
C THR A 66 19.39 8.83 -2.04
N ASN A 67 19.21 8.25 -0.85
CA ASN A 67 18.75 6.87 -0.68
C ASN A 67 17.28 6.71 -1.07
N MET A 68 17.03 6.43 -2.35
CA MET A 68 15.68 6.34 -2.90
C MET A 68 14.83 5.23 -2.28
N ASP A 69 15.45 4.11 -1.86
CA ASP A 69 14.70 3.01 -1.22
C ASP A 69 14.13 3.42 0.13
N SER A 70 14.85 4.28 0.89
CA SER A 70 14.31 4.82 2.15
C SER A 70 13.11 5.74 1.91
N TYR A 71 13.10 6.56 0.84
CA TYR A 71 11.90 7.33 0.47
C TYR A 71 10.73 6.42 0.10
N THR A 72 10.99 5.36 -0.64
CA THR A 72 9.96 4.41 -1.06
C THR A 72 9.31 3.73 0.14
N VAL A 73 10.11 3.16 1.06
CA VAL A 73 9.60 2.49 2.26
C VAL A 73 8.91 3.48 3.21
N LEU A 74 9.41 4.71 3.30
CA LEU A 74 8.81 5.78 4.07
C LEU A 74 7.38 6.08 3.59
N VAL A 75 7.20 6.34 2.28
CA VAL A 75 5.87 6.67 1.76
C VAL A 75 4.90 5.50 1.85
N TRP A 76 5.37 4.26 1.69
CA TRP A 76 4.55 3.08 1.92
C TRP A 76 4.07 2.97 3.37
N SER A 77 4.96 3.21 4.34
CA SER A 77 4.64 3.17 5.77
C SER A 77 3.64 4.28 6.14
N LEU A 78 3.85 5.49 5.64
CA LEU A 78 2.95 6.63 5.84
C LEU A 78 1.58 6.41 5.20
N LEU A 79 1.52 5.76 4.02
CA LEU A 79 0.26 5.40 3.37
C LEU A 79 -0.56 4.43 4.25
N ARG A 80 0.08 3.39 4.81
CA ARG A 80 -0.57 2.46 5.75
C ARG A 80 -1.09 3.15 7.01
N GLN A 81 -0.39 4.18 7.48
CA GLN A 81 -0.81 5.03 8.60
C GLN A 81 -1.90 6.05 8.21
N LYS A 82 -2.31 6.10 6.94
CA LYS A 82 -3.26 7.09 6.40
C LYS A 82 -2.78 8.54 6.53
N LYS A 83 -1.47 8.74 6.64
CA LYS A 83 -0.83 10.07 6.70
C LYS A 83 -0.60 10.60 5.28
N TYR A 84 -1.70 10.78 4.53
CA TYR A 84 -1.65 11.04 3.08
C TYR A 84 -0.93 12.33 2.71
N GLN A 85 -1.02 13.36 3.54
CA GLN A 85 -0.31 14.62 3.28
C GLN A 85 1.22 14.43 3.39
N ASP A 86 1.66 13.64 4.38
CA ASP A 86 3.08 13.31 4.56
C ASP A 86 3.58 12.44 3.41
N VAL A 87 2.74 11.51 2.90
CA VAL A 87 3.06 10.73 1.68
C VAL A 87 3.37 11.66 0.51
N ILE A 88 2.55 12.70 0.31
CA ILE A 88 2.76 13.65 -0.79
C ILE A 88 4.07 14.42 -0.59
N GLU A 89 4.32 14.94 0.61
CA GLU A 89 5.52 15.71 0.90
C GLU A 89 6.81 14.88 0.66
N TRP A 90 6.88 13.69 1.27
CA TRP A 90 8.04 12.83 1.15
C TRP A 90 8.18 12.20 -0.24
N GLY A 91 7.06 11.83 -0.87
CA GLY A 91 7.07 11.32 -2.24
C GLY A 91 7.58 12.34 -3.24
N GLN A 92 7.16 13.61 -3.12
CA GLN A 92 7.68 14.69 -3.97
C GLN A 92 9.19 14.94 -3.74
N LYS A 93 9.69 14.83 -2.49
CA LYS A 93 11.12 14.90 -2.20
C LYS A 93 11.88 13.76 -2.88
N GLY A 94 11.38 12.53 -2.78
CA GLY A 94 11.97 11.37 -3.45
C GLY A 94 11.97 11.52 -4.98
N LEU A 95 10.90 12.02 -5.58
CA LEU A 95 10.84 12.23 -7.03
C LEU A 95 11.76 13.33 -7.57
N LYS A 96 12.29 14.21 -6.71
CA LYS A 96 13.37 15.13 -7.10
C LYS A 96 14.71 14.41 -7.27
N ILE A 97 14.88 13.26 -6.62
CA ILE A 97 16.10 12.43 -6.71
C ILE A 97 15.98 11.46 -7.90
N ASN A 98 14.88 10.72 -7.97
CA ASN A 98 14.54 9.85 -9.09
C ASN A 98 13.12 10.14 -9.58
N ALA A 99 13.02 10.95 -10.62
CA ALA A 99 11.71 11.35 -11.17
C ALA A 99 10.87 10.16 -11.64
N ASN A 100 11.48 9.02 -11.99
CA ASN A 100 10.83 7.82 -12.54
C ASN A 100 10.78 6.67 -11.51
N ASP A 101 10.80 6.92 -10.23
CA ASP A 101 10.49 5.87 -9.26
C ASP A 101 8.97 5.59 -9.27
N PHE A 102 8.59 4.59 -10.07
CA PHE A 102 7.19 4.24 -10.27
C PHE A 102 6.50 3.70 -9.02
N ARG A 103 7.27 3.19 -8.02
CA ARG A 103 6.73 2.77 -6.72
C ARG A 103 6.20 3.98 -5.93
N VAL A 104 6.96 5.07 -5.94
CA VAL A 104 6.56 6.34 -5.30
C VAL A 104 5.43 7.01 -6.09
N ILE A 105 5.49 7.00 -7.43
CA ILE A 105 4.45 7.59 -8.29
C ILE A 105 3.09 6.93 -8.02
N GLU A 106 3.04 5.61 -7.97
CA GLU A 106 1.82 4.85 -7.67
C GLU A 106 1.28 5.20 -6.26
N THR A 107 2.15 5.20 -5.26
CA THR A 107 1.81 5.55 -3.88
C THR A 107 1.25 6.99 -3.77
N LEU A 108 1.80 7.93 -4.52
CA LEU A 108 1.26 9.29 -4.63
C LEU A 108 -0.13 9.30 -5.26
N GLY A 109 -0.36 8.48 -6.27
CA GLY A 109 -1.69 8.31 -6.88
C GLY A 109 -2.75 7.90 -5.87
N GLU A 110 -2.45 6.92 -5.02
CA GLU A 110 -3.35 6.51 -3.92
C GLU A 110 -3.55 7.63 -2.89
N ALA A 111 -2.48 8.29 -2.45
CA ALA A 111 -2.57 9.37 -1.46
C ALA A 111 -3.43 10.53 -1.96
N TYR A 112 -3.25 10.95 -3.22
CA TYR A 112 -4.10 11.97 -3.85
C TYR A 112 -5.56 11.53 -3.94
N PHE A 113 -5.84 10.25 -4.23
CA PHE A 113 -7.20 9.71 -4.22
C PHE A 113 -7.87 9.88 -2.85
N PHE A 114 -7.21 9.46 -1.78
CA PHE A 114 -7.76 9.55 -0.43
C PHE A 114 -7.97 11.01 0.05
N LEU A 115 -7.20 11.94 -0.50
CA LEU A 115 -7.39 13.38 -0.28
C LEU A 115 -8.41 14.01 -1.24
N SER A 116 -9.10 13.20 -2.05
CA SER A 116 -10.06 13.64 -3.07
C SER A 116 -9.44 14.58 -4.13
N ASN A 117 -8.13 14.60 -4.27
CA ASN A 117 -7.44 15.32 -5.34
C ASN A 117 -7.37 14.44 -6.60
N PHE A 118 -8.54 14.19 -7.20
CA PHE A 118 -8.71 13.22 -8.27
C PHE A 118 -7.91 13.55 -9.53
N LYS A 119 -7.70 14.82 -9.82
CA LYS A 119 -6.90 15.24 -10.98
C LYS A 119 -5.44 14.78 -10.86
N GLU A 120 -4.80 15.04 -9.74
CA GLU A 120 -3.41 14.65 -9.52
C GLU A 120 -3.30 13.14 -9.31
N SER A 121 -4.32 12.50 -8.72
CA SER A 121 -4.39 11.05 -8.60
C SER A 121 -4.40 10.38 -9.98
N LEU A 122 -5.30 10.76 -10.89
CA LEU A 122 -5.34 10.22 -12.25
C LEU A 122 -4.00 10.41 -12.97
N LYS A 123 -3.44 11.62 -12.92
CA LYS A 123 -2.15 11.92 -13.54
C LYS A 123 -1.02 11.00 -13.03
N ALA A 124 -0.98 10.73 -11.73
CA ALA A 124 0.03 9.86 -11.14
C ALA A 124 -0.21 8.38 -11.52
N LEU A 125 -1.46 7.91 -11.46
CA LEU A 125 -1.82 6.54 -11.79
C LEU A 125 -1.63 6.24 -13.29
N GLU A 126 -2.01 7.15 -14.19
CA GLU A 126 -1.75 7.06 -15.63
C GLU A 126 -0.24 6.97 -15.90
N ARG A 127 0.54 7.87 -15.29
CA ARG A 127 1.99 7.83 -15.41
C ARG A 127 2.59 6.51 -14.92
N TYR A 128 2.02 5.92 -13.86
CA TYR A 128 2.45 4.63 -13.35
C TYR A 128 2.17 3.51 -14.34
N VAL A 129 0.94 3.40 -14.86
CA VAL A 129 0.57 2.29 -15.76
C VAL A 129 1.28 2.39 -17.11
N ASP A 130 1.56 3.60 -17.58
CA ASP A 130 2.32 3.84 -18.81
C ASP A 130 3.81 3.50 -18.65
N GLY A 131 4.40 3.88 -17.52
CA GLY A 131 5.83 3.72 -17.28
C GLY A 131 6.24 2.37 -16.71
N ALA A 132 5.31 1.67 -16.06
CA ALA A 132 5.54 0.36 -15.46
C ALA A 132 4.37 -0.61 -15.76
N PRO A 133 4.08 -0.93 -17.03
CA PRO A 133 2.90 -1.72 -17.42
C PRO A 133 2.90 -3.17 -16.89
N GLN A 134 4.04 -3.65 -16.40
CA GLN A 134 4.20 -4.95 -15.72
C GLN A 134 4.40 -4.80 -14.21
N GLY A 135 4.15 -3.62 -13.66
CA GLY A 135 4.27 -3.36 -12.23
C GLY A 135 3.28 -4.17 -11.39
N GLU A 136 3.70 -4.58 -10.22
CA GLU A 136 2.89 -5.45 -9.32
C GLU A 136 1.54 -4.82 -8.93
N ARG A 137 1.41 -3.50 -9.03
CA ARG A 137 0.22 -2.78 -8.59
C ARG A 137 -0.59 -2.15 -9.73
N VAL A 138 -0.34 -2.57 -10.98
CA VAL A 138 -1.08 -2.07 -12.16
C VAL A 138 -2.58 -2.33 -12.04
N SER A 139 -2.97 -3.49 -11.53
CA SER A 139 -4.39 -3.81 -11.27
C SER A 139 -5.03 -2.87 -10.26
N VAL A 140 -4.31 -2.53 -9.20
CA VAL A 140 -4.74 -1.59 -8.16
C VAL A 140 -4.85 -0.17 -8.71
N ALA A 141 -3.89 0.25 -9.54
CA ALA A 141 -3.95 1.57 -10.20
C ALA A 141 -5.20 1.71 -11.06
N TYR A 142 -5.52 0.71 -11.89
CA TYR A 142 -6.77 0.70 -12.67
C TYR A 142 -8.01 0.70 -11.79
N PHE A 143 -7.99 0.00 -10.65
CA PHE A 143 -9.11 0.04 -9.71
C PHE A 143 -9.33 1.47 -9.15
N PHE A 144 -8.29 2.18 -8.73
CA PHE A 144 -8.41 3.56 -8.27
C PHE A 144 -8.85 4.53 -9.38
N MET A 145 -8.34 4.36 -10.60
CA MET A 145 -8.84 5.12 -11.75
C MET A 145 -10.34 4.88 -11.95
N GLY A 146 -10.79 3.63 -11.85
CA GLY A 146 -12.20 3.26 -11.91
C GLY A 146 -13.03 3.93 -10.81
N GLU A 147 -12.55 3.96 -9.56
CA GLU A 147 -13.21 4.66 -8.45
C GLU A 147 -13.34 6.17 -8.72
N ILE A 148 -12.29 6.80 -9.25
CA ILE A 148 -12.32 8.23 -9.61
C ILE A 148 -13.38 8.49 -10.68
N TYR A 149 -13.35 7.74 -11.78
CA TYR A 149 -14.31 7.90 -12.88
C TYR A 149 -15.75 7.60 -12.42
N ARG A 150 -15.95 6.62 -11.53
CA ARG A 150 -17.26 6.33 -10.93
C ARG A 150 -17.77 7.51 -10.09
N ILE A 151 -16.94 8.11 -9.25
CA ILE A 151 -17.29 9.30 -8.45
C ILE A 151 -17.65 10.48 -9.36
N GLN A 152 -16.95 10.63 -10.47
CA GLN A 152 -17.21 11.66 -11.48
C GLN A 152 -18.39 11.32 -12.42
N LYS A 153 -19.07 10.17 -12.23
CA LYS A 153 -20.17 9.66 -13.07
C LYS A 153 -19.78 9.43 -14.53
N GLN A 154 -18.49 9.22 -14.79
CA GLN A 154 -17.95 8.88 -16.11
C GLN A 154 -18.00 7.36 -16.31
N HIS A 155 -19.22 6.82 -16.44
CA HIS A 155 -19.50 5.38 -16.40
C HIS A 155 -18.68 4.57 -17.41
N HIS A 156 -18.51 5.09 -18.63
CA HIS A 156 -17.75 4.39 -19.67
C HIS A 156 -16.25 4.25 -19.31
N HIS A 157 -15.62 5.33 -18.82
CA HIS A 157 -14.22 5.27 -18.38
C HIS A 157 -14.06 4.38 -17.15
N ALA A 158 -15.01 4.42 -16.22
CA ALA A 158 -15.02 3.55 -15.05
C ALA A 158 -15.16 2.07 -15.43
N ASP A 159 -16.01 1.73 -16.40
CA ASP A 159 -16.16 0.35 -16.90
C ASP A 159 -14.85 -0.17 -17.50
N ILE A 160 -14.18 0.62 -18.36
CA ILE A 160 -12.88 0.25 -18.93
C ILE A 160 -11.86 -0.01 -17.83
N ALA A 161 -11.73 0.92 -16.89
CA ALA A 161 -10.75 0.83 -15.81
C ALA A 161 -11.01 -0.39 -14.91
N TYR A 162 -12.23 -0.59 -14.43
CA TYR A 162 -12.57 -1.77 -13.63
C TYR A 162 -12.46 -3.07 -14.40
N THR A 163 -12.84 -3.09 -15.67
CA THR A 163 -12.70 -4.28 -16.54
C THR A 163 -11.21 -4.67 -16.62
N THR A 164 -10.31 -3.69 -16.77
CA THR A 164 -8.87 -3.95 -16.78
C THR A 164 -8.40 -4.46 -15.41
N ALA A 165 -8.84 -3.82 -14.32
CA ALA A 165 -8.50 -4.25 -12.98
C ALA A 165 -8.89 -5.70 -12.69
N VAL A 166 -10.13 -6.10 -12.99
CA VAL A 166 -10.61 -7.48 -12.75
C VAL A 166 -10.03 -8.52 -13.71
N LYS A 167 -9.55 -8.12 -14.88
CA LYS A 167 -8.80 -9.01 -15.78
C LYS A 167 -7.40 -9.32 -15.23
N LEU A 168 -6.74 -8.33 -14.66
CA LEU A 168 -5.41 -8.47 -14.08
C LEU A 168 -5.45 -9.20 -12.72
N GLU A 169 -6.47 -8.90 -11.90
CA GLU A 169 -6.66 -9.48 -10.57
C GLU A 169 -8.13 -9.91 -10.38
N PRO A 170 -8.49 -11.13 -10.82
CA PRO A 170 -9.88 -11.59 -10.84
C PRO A 170 -10.42 -12.11 -9.51
N SER A 171 -9.61 -12.16 -8.46
CA SER A 171 -9.94 -12.81 -7.18
C SER A 171 -10.67 -11.90 -6.19
N LEU A 172 -10.85 -10.60 -6.49
CA LEU A 172 -11.35 -9.60 -5.57
C LEU A 172 -12.86 -9.33 -5.78
N PRO A 173 -13.75 -9.82 -4.89
CA PRO A 173 -15.20 -9.68 -5.07
C PRO A 173 -15.68 -8.23 -5.10
N LEU A 174 -15.03 -7.34 -4.34
CA LEU A 174 -15.34 -5.90 -4.35
C LEU A 174 -15.18 -5.28 -5.74
N TRP A 175 -14.14 -5.66 -6.48
CA TRP A 175 -13.87 -5.09 -7.80
C TRP A 175 -14.93 -5.49 -8.84
N TRP A 176 -15.36 -6.74 -8.81
CA TRP A 176 -16.48 -7.22 -9.61
C TRP A 176 -17.79 -6.53 -9.25
N PHE A 177 -18.05 -6.31 -7.95
CA PHE A 177 -19.20 -5.55 -7.50
C PHE A 177 -19.17 -4.11 -8.02
N ARG A 178 -18.01 -3.41 -7.96
CA ARG A 178 -17.84 -2.07 -8.52
C ARG A 178 -18.10 -2.02 -10.02
N LEU A 179 -17.56 -2.98 -10.76
CA LEU A 179 -17.80 -3.12 -12.19
C LEU A 179 -19.30 -3.30 -12.49
N GLY A 180 -19.97 -4.19 -11.76
CA GLY A 180 -21.43 -4.38 -11.88
C GLY A 180 -22.21 -3.10 -11.60
N SER A 181 -21.84 -2.35 -10.56
CA SER A 181 -22.54 -1.12 -10.19
C SER A 181 -22.42 -0.01 -11.25
N VAL A 182 -21.28 0.08 -11.91
CA VAL A 182 -21.09 1.05 -13.00
C VAL A 182 -21.88 0.67 -14.24
N ARG A 183 -21.92 -0.62 -14.59
CA ARG A 183 -22.73 -1.15 -15.71
C ARG A 183 -24.22 -0.98 -15.46
N GLU A 184 -24.68 -1.25 -14.24
CA GLU A 184 -26.07 -0.99 -13.84
C GLU A 184 -26.42 0.50 -13.97
N ALA A 185 -25.52 1.39 -13.51
CA ALA A 185 -25.70 2.84 -13.64
C ALA A 185 -25.70 3.32 -15.10
N ALA A 186 -25.00 2.61 -15.99
CA ALA A 186 -25.02 2.87 -17.43
C ALA A 186 -26.24 2.27 -18.14
N GLY A 187 -27.08 1.47 -17.45
CA GLY A 187 -28.23 0.78 -18.02
C GLY A 187 -27.93 -0.56 -18.69
N ASP A 188 -26.70 -1.03 -18.66
CA ASP A 188 -26.31 -2.35 -19.16
C ASP A 188 -26.52 -3.40 -18.06
N TYR A 189 -27.81 -3.77 -17.91
CA TYR A 189 -28.21 -4.71 -16.86
C TYR A 189 -27.69 -6.13 -17.10
N ALA A 190 -27.57 -6.56 -18.35
CA ALA A 190 -27.05 -7.88 -18.68
C ALA A 190 -25.56 -8.01 -18.24
N ALA A 191 -24.73 -7.04 -18.58
CA ALA A 191 -23.33 -7.03 -18.16
C ALA A 191 -23.17 -6.79 -16.65
N ALA A 192 -24.09 -6.03 -16.02
CA ALA A 192 -24.12 -5.85 -14.58
C ALA A 192 -24.39 -7.17 -13.85
N VAL A 193 -25.39 -7.95 -14.30
CA VAL A 193 -25.73 -9.29 -13.77
C VAL A 193 -24.49 -10.19 -13.79
N ALA A 194 -23.79 -10.28 -14.94
CA ALA A 194 -22.60 -11.11 -15.06
C ALA A 194 -21.48 -10.72 -14.06
N ALA A 195 -21.27 -9.42 -13.85
CA ALA A 195 -20.28 -8.93 -12.91
C ALA A 195 -20.68 -9.21 -11.45
N TYR A 196 -21.95 -8.99 -11.08
CA TYR A 196 -22.43 -9.28 -9.73
C TYR A 196 -22.44 -10.79 -9.43
N GLU A 197 -22.78 -11.66 -10.40
CA GLU A 197 -22.67 -13.10 -10.26
C GLU A 197 -21.24 -13.52 -9.93
N ARG A 198 -20.25 -12.89 -10.57
CA ARG A 198 -18.85 -13.14 -10.26
C ARG A 198 -18.49 -12.69 -8.86
N ALA A 199 -18.95 -11.52 -8.40
CA ALA A 199 -18.74 -11.03 -7.05
C ALA A 199 -19.31 -11.99 -5.98
N VAL A 200 -20.55 -12.46 -6.18
CA VAL A 200 -21.23 -13.41 -5.29
C VAL A 200 -20.56 -14.78 -5.31
N ALA A 201 -20.11 -15.26 -6.48
CA ALA A 201 -19.38 -16.53 -6.58
C ALA A 201 -18.05 -16.51 -5.82
N LEU A 202 -17.36 -15.37 -5.80
CA LEU A 202 -16.11 -15.19 -5.05
C LEU A 202 -16.34 -15.02 -3.54
N ASN A 203 -17.44 -14.39 -3.16
CA ASN A 203 -17.83 -14.22 -1.76
C ASN A 203 -19.34 -14.37 -1.58
N PRO A 204 -19.84 -15.59 -1.30
CA PRO A 204 -21.28 -15.83 -1.11
C PRO A 204 -21.92 -15.06 0.06
N SER A 205 -21.11 -14.58 1.01
CA SER A 205 -21.59 -13.75 2.13
C SER A 205 -21.64 -12.25 1.84
N TYR A 206 -21.32 -11.83 0.61
CA TYR A 206 -21.33 -10.42 0.21
C TYR A 206 -22.76 -9.95 -0.07
N LYS A 207 -23.48 -9.50 0.95
CA LYS A 207 -24.89 -9.13 0.91
C LYS A 207 -25.19 -8.08 -0.15
N ASP A 208 -24.40 -6.99 -0.19
CA ASP A 208 -24.64 -5.90 -1.16
C ASP A 208 -24.55 -6.38 -2.61
N ALA A 209 -23.65 -7.32 -2.91
CA ALA A 209 -23.52 -7.90 -4.23
C ALA A 209 -24.72 -8.81 -4.58
N ALA A 210 -25.22 -9.59 -3.63
CA ALA A 210 -26.38 -10.44 -3.81
C ALA A 210 -27.66 -9.61 -4.05
N GLU A 211 -27.88 -8.56 -3.27
CA GLU A 211 -29.01 -7.64 -3.43
C GLU A 211 -28.95 -6.89 -4.77
N ALA A 212 -27.75 -6.45 -5.17
CA ALA A 212 -27.54 -5.79 -6.45
C ALA A 212 -27.79 -6.74 -7.63
N LEU A 213 -27.38 -8.01 -7.50
CA LEU A 213 -27.66 -9.05 -8.50
C LEU A 213 -29.16 -9.26 -8.70
N ASP A 214 -29.90 -9.41 -7.61
CA ASP A 214 -31.35 -9.59 -7.67
C ASP A 214 -32.06 -8.39 -8.31
N ARG A 215 -31.64 -7.19 -7.97
CA ARG A 215 -32.14 -5.95 -8.55
C ARG A 215 -31.85 -5.87 -10.06
N ALA A 216 -30.60 -6.17 -10.46
CA ALA A 216 -30.21 -6.12 -11.86
C ALA A 216 -30.92 -7.19 -12.70
N LYS A 217 -31.15 -8.41 -12.18
CA LYS A 217 -31.91 -9.46 -12.85
C LYS A 217 -33.37 -9.03 -13.14
N LYS A 218 -34.02 -8.38 -12.18
CA LYS A 218 -35.40 -7.87 -12.37
C LYS A 218 -35.50 -6.77 -13.44
N ARG A 219 -34.40 -6.03 -13.68
CA ARG A 219 -34.36 -4.99 -14.71
C ARG A 219 -33.92 -5.50 -16.07
N ASN A 220 -33.29 -6.66 -16.11
CA ASN A 220 -32.84 -7.30 -17.35
C ASN A 220 -33.91 -8.23 -17.96
N ALA A 221 -34.95 -8.55 -17.21
CA ALA A 221 -36.10 -9.37 -17.65
C ALA A 221 -37.08 -8.55 -18.49
#